data_bc6029f5748fb56c9fcc624f3a61880a
#
_entry.id   bc6029f5748fb56c9fcc624f3a61880a
#
_cell.length_a   1.000
_cell.length_b   1.000
_cell.length_c   1.000
_cell.angle_alpha   90.00
_cell.angle_beta   90.00
_cell.angle_gamma   90.00
#
_symmetry.space_group_name_H-M   'P 1'
#
loop_
_entity.id
_entity.type
_entity.pdbx_description
1 polymer ?
#
loop_
_entity_poly.entity_id
_entity_poly.type
_entity_poly.pdbx_seq_one_letter_code
_entity_poly.pdbx_strand_id
1 'polypeptide(L)'
;TVTLNRPADRVYVDALISLSVAPSKHEAFLHLIQNSREVLQCYHVTGDYTFLIKVSCGSMPQLEHLILQFQKLGTTSTQIILSTPVNHGDLEALML
;
A
#
# COMPACT_ATOMS: atom_id res chain seq x y z
N THR A 1 -13.35 14.38 -4.72
CA THR A 1 -12.71 13.90 -4.48
C THR A 1 -11.75 13.38 -5.04
N VAL A 2 -11.38 13.68 -5.82
CA VAL A 2 -10.51 13.21 -6.36
C VAL A 2 -9.32 13.26 -5.90
N THR A 3 -9.04 12.70 -5.06
CA THR A 3 -7.88 12.78 -4.52
C THR A 3 -6.84 12.13 -5.21
N LEU A 4 -7.04 11.29 -6.09
CA LEU A 4 -5.98 10.65 -6.68
C LEU A 4 -5.70 11.35 -7.90
N ASN A 5 -4.81 12.14 -8.02
CA ASN A 5 -4.49 12.84 -9.20
C ASN A 5 -3.64 12.04 -10.13
N ARG A 6 -4.01 10.82 -10.39
CA ARG A 6 -3.28 10.00 -11.33
C ARG A 6 -3.65 10.37 -12.74
N PRO A 7 -2.69 10.57 -13.62
CA PRO A 7 -2.99 10.76 -15.04
C PRO A 7 -3.74 9.56 -15.59
N ALA A 8 -4.81 9.78 -16.31
CA ALA A 8 -5.63 8.71 -16.81
C ALA A 8 -4.92 7.83 -17.85
N ASP A 9 -3.89 8.37 -18.49
CA ASP A 9 -3.16 7.63 -19.51
C ASP A 9 -2.01 6.81 -18.96
N ARG A 10 -1.78 6.81 -17.66
CA ARG A 10 -0.70 6.02 -17.07
C ARG A 10 -1.22 4.74 -16.48
N VAL A 11 -0.39 3.71 -16.56
CA VAL A 11 -0.67 2.44 -15.93
C VAL A 11 0.10 2.38 -14.63
N TYR A 12 -0.58 2.16 -13.54
CA TYR A 12 0.04 2.03 -12.23
C TYR A 12 -0.03 0.58 -11.77
N VAL A 13 0.95 0.16 -11.00
CA VAL A 13 0.94 -1.14 -10.36
C VAL A 13 0.45 -0.94 -8.95
N ASP A 14 -0.74 -1.43 -8.66
CA ASP A 14 -1.33 -1.35 -7.33
C ASP A 14 -1.12 -2.67 -6.62
N ALA A 15 -0.77 -2.62 -5.37
CA ALA A 15 -0.49 -3.83 -4.60
C ALA A 15 -0.91 -3.67 -3.14
N LEU A 16 -1.14 -4.81 -2.50
CA LEU A 16 -1.38 -4.87 -1.07
C LEU A 16 -0.21 -5.64 -0.46
N ILE A 17 0.48 -5.01 0.48
CA ILE A 17 1.62 -5.62 1.15
C ILE A 17 1.25 -5.90 2.58
N SER A 18 1.25 -7.18 2.94
CA SER A 18 1.03 -7.58 4.33
C SER A 18 2.40 -7.63 5.02
N LEU A 19 2.53 -6.97 6.15
CA LEU A 19 3.82 -6.84 6.83
C LEU A 19 3.66 -7.15 8.31
N SER A 20 4.55 -8.00 8.81
CA SER A 20 4.63 -8.28 10.23
C SER A 20 5.83 -7.55 10.79
N VAL A 21 5.61 -6.51 11.60
CA VAL A 21 6.66 -5.65 12.12
C VAL A 21 6.87 -5.93 13.61
N ALA A 22 8.11 -6.17 14.01
CA ALA A 22 8.43 -6.33 15.41
C ALA A 22 8.17 -5.01 16.15
N PRO A 23 7.72 -5.06 17.40
CA PRO A 23 7.44 -3.82 18.14
C PRO A 23 8.61 -2.84 18.19
N SER A 24 9.83 -3.35 18.24
CA SER A 24 11.00 -2.49 18.27
C SER A 24 11.24 -1.72 16.97
N LYS A 25 10.56 -2.11 15.89
CA LYS A 25 10.73 -1.47 14.58
C LYS A 25 9.51 -0.66 14.16
N HIS A 26 8.50 -0.50 15.01
CA HIS A 26 7.31 0.24 14.67
C HIS A 26 7.60 1.69 14.28
N GLU A 27 8.47 2.36 15.01
CA GLU A 27 8.78 3.75 14.71
C GLU A 27 9.47 3.89 13.36
N ALA A 28 10.40 3.00 13.05
CA ALA A 28 11.08 3.01 11.77
C ALA A 28 10.09 2.74 10.64
N PHE A 29 9.15 1.82 10.86
CA PHE A 29 8.11 1.52 9.89
C PHE A 29 7.21 2.74 9.64
N LEU A 30 6.73 3.38 10.69
CA LEU A 30 5.87 4.55 10.55
C LEU A 30 6.60 5.68 9.82
N HIS A 31 7.85 5.89 10.13
CA HIS A 31 8.65 6.90 9.45
C HIS A 31 8.78 6.58 7.97
N LEU A 32 9.00 5.31 7.63
CA LEU A 32 9.14 4.90 6.25
C LEU A 32 7.85 5.15 5.46
N ILE A 33 6.70 4.74 5.99
CA ILE A 33 5.45 4.91 5.26
C ILE A 33 5.03 6.36 5.15
N GLN A 34 5.32 7.18 6.14
CA GLN A 34 5.00 8.59 6.09
C GLN A 34 5.82 9.33 5.04
N ASN A 35 6.97 8.80 4.69
CA ASN A 35 7.84 9.41 3.70
C ASN A 35 7.80 8.72 2.35
N SER A 36 6.94 7.73 2.16
CA SER A 36 6.82 7.00 0.91
C SER A 36 5.59 7.47 0.17
N ARG A 37 5.78 8.12 -0.96
CA ARG A 37 4.65 8.64 -1.75
C ARG A 37 3.80 7.54 -2.36
N GLU A 38 4.38 6.37 -2.56
CA GLU A 38 3.68 5.24 -3.15
C GLU A 38 2.64 4.65 -2.21
N VAL A 39 2.77 4.91 -0.92
CA VAL A 39 1.85 4.35 0.07
C VAL A 39 0.57 5.18 0.09
N LEU A 40 -0.54 4.56 -0.27
CA LEU A 40 -1.84 5.24 -0.27
C LEU A 40 -2.53 5.11 1.08
N GLN A 41 -2.47 3.95 1.66
CA GLN A 41 -3.11 3.68 2.94
C GLN A 41 -2.33 2.62 3.69
N CYS A 42 -2.42 2.64 5.01
CA CYS A 42 -1.82 1.63 5.86
C CYS A 42 -2.83 1.29 6.93
N TYR A 43 -3.14 -0.01 7.06
CA TYR A 43 -4.09 -0.47 8.07
C TYR A 43 -3.37 -1.29 9.11
N HIS A 44 -3.73 -1.09 10.36
CA HIS A 44 -3.28 -1.96 11.44
C HIS A 44 -4.33 -3.05 11.56
N VAL A 45 -3.96 -4.29 11.31
CA VAL A 45 -4.89 -5.40 11.22
C VAL A 45 -4.57 -6.48 12.23
N THR A 46 -5.51 -7.39 12.43
CA THR A 46 -5.28 -8.56 13.28
C THR A 46 -4.98 -9.75 12.40
N GLY A 47 -4.38 -10.79 12.97
CA GLY A 47 -4.05 -12.02 12.25
C GLY A 47 -2.55 -12.24 12.21
N ASP A 48 -2.10 -12.96 11.17
CA ASP A 48 -0.69 -13.32 11.04
C ASP A 48 0.20 -12.12 10.75
N TYR A 49 -0.34 -11.06 10.21
CA TYR A 49 0.43 -9.85 9.88
C TYR A 49 -0.11 -8.68 10.67
N THR A 50 0.76 -7.74 10.99
CA THR A 50 0.41 -6.59 11.81
C THR A 50 -0.18 -5.46 10.98
N PHE A 51 0.36 -5.23 9.79
CA PHE A 51 -0.07 -4.12 8.94
C PHE A 51 -0.40 -4.58 7.54
N LEU A 52 -1.38 -3.93 6.93
CA LEU A 52 -1.72 -4.11 5.53
C LEU A 52 -1.54 -2.78 4.84
N ILE A 53 -0.68 -2.70 3.85
CA ILE A 53 -0.30 -1.45 3.22
C ILE A 53 -0.76 -1.46 1.77
N LYS A 54 -1.51 -0.44 1.38
CA LYS A 54 -1.96 -0.31 0.00
C LYS A 54 -1.02 0.67 -0.69
N VAL A 55 -0.40 0.22 -1.77
CA VAL A 55 0.57 1.04 -2.50
C VAL A 55 0.21 1.12 -3.98
N SER A 56 0.67 2.17 -4.63
CA SER A 56 0.51 2.35 -6.06
C SER A 56 1.83 2.84 -6.61
N CYS A 57 2.42 2.07 -7.49
CA CYS A 57 3.74 2.37 -8.05
C CYS A 57 3.65 2.58 -9.56
N GLY A 58 4.55 3.39 -10.10
CA GLY A 58 4.56 3.67 -11.52
C GLY A 58 5.18 2.56 -12.36
N SER A 59 5.87 1.60 -11.75
CA SER A 59 6.50 0.50 -12.46
C SER A 59 6.78 -0.65 -11.51
N MET A 60 7.00 -1.84 -12.05
CA MET A 60 7.37 -3.00 -11.24
C MET A 60 8.69 -2.82 -10.50
N PRO A 61 9.76 -2.29 -11.11
CA PRO A 61 10.99 -2.05 -10.37
C PRO A 61 10.80 -1.14 -9.17
N GLN A 62 9.94 -0.13 -9.28
CA GLN A 62 9.65 0.76 -8.17
C GLN A 62 8.96 0.00 -7.04
N LEU A 63 8.02 -0.88 -7.38
CA LEU A 63 7.35 -1.71 -6.40
C LEU A 63 8.34 -2.67 -5.71
N GLU A 64 9.22 -3.29 -6.47
CA GLU A 64 10.23 -4.18 -5.92
C GLU A 64 11.15 -3.46 -4.94
N HIS A 65 11.54 -2.24 -5.27
CA HIS A 65 12.39 -1.44 -4.38
C HIS A 65 11.67 -1.16 -3.06
N LEU A 66 10.41 -0.84 -3.12
CA LEU A 66 9.61 -0.57 -1.93
C LEU A 66 9.46 -1.85 -1.08
N ILE A 67 9.22 -2.98 -1.71
CA ILE A 67 9.11 -4.26 -1.01
C ILE A 67 10.41 -4.58 -0.27
N LEU A 68 11.56 -4.34 -0.91
CA LEU A 68 12.84 -4.60 -0.28
C LEU A 68 13.03 -3.74 0.97
N GLN A 69 12.54 -2.51 0.95
CA GLN A 69 12.61 -1.66 2.12
C GLN A 69 11.75 -2.21 3.26
N PHE A 70 10.57 -2.72 2.95
CA PHE A 70 9.70 -3.31 3.97
C PHE A 70 10.29 -4.62 4.49
N GLN A 71 10.96 -5.40 3.66
CA GLN A 71 11.54 -6.66 4.10
C GLN A 71 12.63 -6.46 5.15
N LYS A 72 13.23 -5.29 5.21
CA LYS A 72 14.20 -4.99 6.25
C LYS A 72 13.55 -4.80 7.62
N LEU A 73 12.25 -4.57 7.65
CA LEU A 73 11.52 -4.33 8.88
C LEU A 73 10.81 -5.56 9.40
N GLY A 74 10.56 -6.53 8.55
CA GLY A 74 9.87 -7.75 8.98
C GLY A 74 9.50 -8.63 7.82
N THR A 75 8.60 -9.58 8.07
CA THR A 75 8.14 -10.52 7.06
C THR A 75 7.05 -9.89 6.21
N THR A 76 7.18 -9.98 4.90
CA THR A 76 6.22 -9.39 3.98
C THR A 76 5.57 -10.44 3.10
N SER A 77 4.34 -10.15 2.69
CA SER A 77 3.64 -10.93 1.68
C SER A 77 2.96 -9.93 0.76
N THR A 78 3.28 -9.95 -0.51
CA THR A 78 2.79 -8.96 -1.47
C THR A 78 1.80 -9.58 -2.43
N GLN A 79 0.68 -8.88 -2.63
CA GLN A 79 -0.33 -9.31 -3.58
C GLN A 79 -0.59 -8.16 -4.54
N ILE A 80 -0.47 -8.41 -5.82
CA ILE A 80 -0.70 -7.39 -6.83
C ILE A 80 -2.18 -7.40 -7.19
N ILE A 81 -2.79 -6.23 -7.23
CA ILE A 81 -4.20 -6.10 -7.58
C ILE A 81 -4.31 -6.15 -9.08
N LEU A 82 -4.93 -7.21 -9.60
CA LEU A 82 -5.09 -7.36 -11.03
C LEU A 82 -6.31 -6.61 -11.55
N SER A 83 -7.38 -6.55 -10.76
CA SER A 83 -8.58 -5.82 -11.12
C SER A 83 -9.39 -5.53 -9.87
N THR A 84 -10.30 -4.59 -9.97
CA THR A 84 -11.20 -4.25 -8.87
C THR A 84 -12.64 -4.40 -9.37
N PRO A 85 -13.19 -5.63 -9.33
CA PRO A 85 -14.52 -5.87 -9.87
C PRO A 85 -15.63 -5.07 -9.19
N VAL A 86 -15.42 -4.73 -7.92
CA VAL A 86 -16.41 -3.96 -7.18
C VAL A 86 -15.69 -2.86 -6.42
N ASN A 87 -16.14 -1.64 -6.57
CA ASN A 87 -15.55 -0.52 -5.85
C ASN A 87 -16.68 0.38 -5.37
N HIS A 88 -17.32 -0.02 -4.28
CA HIS A 88 -18.42 0.75 -3.73
C HIS A 88 -17.96 2.00 -2.99
N GLY A 89 -16.69 2.10 -2.70
CA GLY A 89 -16.16 3.26 -2.00
C GLY A 89 -16.38 4.54 -2.79
N ASP A 90 -16.19 4.49 -4.13
CA ASP A 90 -16.38 5.65 -4.98
C ASP A 90 -17.86 6.05 -5.01
N LEU A 91 -18.74 5.07 -5.01
CA LEU A 91 -20.16 5.35 -5.01
C LEU A 91 -20.57 6.04 -3.72
N GLU A 92 -20.06 5.59 -2.60
CA GLU A 92 -20.35 6.22 -1.33
C GLU A 92 -19.90 7.68 -1.31
N ALA A 93 -18.72 7.94 -1.85
CA ALA A 93 -18.23 9.31 -1.91
C ALA A 93 -19.12 10.21 -2.74
N LEU A 94 -19.70 9.66 -3.81
CA LEU A 94 -20.60 10.46 -4.63
C LEU A 94 -21.95 10.70 -3.97
N MET A 95 -22.33 9.87 -3.04
CA MET A 95 -23.61 9.99 -2.37
C MET A 95 -23.57 10.89 -1.15
N LEU A 96 -22.40 11.21 -0.72
CA LEU A 96 -22.26 12.08 0.43
C LEU A 96 -22.20 13.54 0.02
#